data_3c10473e1b5c85fd23e2843cdff3efc3
#
_entry.id   3c10473e1b5c85fd23e2843cdff3efc3
#
_cell.length_a   1.000
_cell.length_b   1.000
_cell.length_c   1.000
_cell.angle_alpha   90.00
_cell.angle_beta   90.00
_cell.angle_gamma   90.00
#
_symmetry.space_group_name_H-M   'P 1'
#
loop_
_entity.id
_entity.type
_entity.pdbx_description
1 polymer ?
#
loop_
_entity_poly.entity_id
_entity_poly.type
_entity_poly.pdbx_seq_one_letter_code
_entity_poly.pdbx_strand_id
1 'polypeptide(L)'
;GARILDGILAGGLFFDVFVSDSSGAFYASVITLLVEGILLFSKKIWKNYLQAAIIMTVCVLILLIAPGSFTQGENLLGNVKESVVNSQYEKTSEVFTVEKIQLNQGILSVEGKQRDFQVEVLKDAADLTIEDFRFSDEENTEIPLEATLEGARLSGEYEKISLSVVGRVLSLDFGYQDPVEFYVQDGLLYYVDFNGSLLSRIPQPVITGFEQFYSLFTGRGYIWISSIPLLWDVVVLGRGIGTFPFYYPQSEVAGMLNVHGSADYCIEQAHSWYLQTAVSSGLISLFCMLYIFAWCFFKGAGRLIKKETPSGNLEYLLLFGLLAYEIAGLVNNSCVAATAFFWLILGYTGGKLLKG
;
A
#
# COMPACT_ATOMS: atom_id res chain seq x y z
N GLY A 1 -40.95 15.35 0.24
CA GLY A 1 -40.58 14.06 -0.44
C GLY A 1 -39.17 14.03 -0.93
N ALA A 2 -38.69 15.00 -1.74
CA ALA A 2 -37.36 14.96 -2.36
C ALA A 2 -36.21 14.85 -1.35
N ARG A 3 -36.16 15.67 -0.31
CA ARG A 3 -35.09 15.66 0.72
C ARG A 3 -34.97 14.33 1.50
N ILE A 4 -36.09 13.62 1.67
CA ILE A 4 -36.10 12.31 2.32
C ILE A 4 -35.42 11.28 1.39
N LEU A 5 -35.79 11.30 0.12
CA LEU A 5 -35.18 10.42 -0.89
C LEU A 5 -33.67 10.70 -1.04
N ASP A 6 -33.26 11.98 -1.08
CA ASP A 6 -31.86 12.39 -1.14
C ASP A 6 -31.07 11.86 0.07
N GLY A 7 -31.66 11.92 1.28
CA GLY A 7 -31.05 11.40 2.51
C GLY A 7 -30.90 9.86 2.49
N ILE A 8 -31.91 9.15 1.98
CA ILE A 8 -31.85 7.68 1.85
C ILE A 8 -30.79 7.26 0.83
N LEU A 9 -30.76 7.90 -0.33
CA LEU A 9 -29.77 7.61 -1.37
C LEU A 9 -28.34 7.92 -0.90
N ALA A 10 -28.14 9.07 -0.25
CA ALA A 10 -26.86 9.43 0.34
C ALA A 10 -26.41 8.43 1.42
N GLY A 11 -27.34 7.99 2.27
CA GLY A 11 -27.08 6.97 3.29
C GLY A 11 -26.69 5.62 2.68
N GLY A 12 -27.38 5.18 1.63
CA GLY A 12 -27.05 3.95 0.90
C GLY A 12 -25.67 4.01 0.25
N LEU A 13 -25.37 5.10 -0.47
CA LEU A 13 -24.06 5.30 -1.11
C LEU A 13 -22.92 5.36 -0.08
N PHE A 14 -23.13 6.03 1.05
CA PHE A 14 -22.13 6.08 2.12
C PHE A 14 -21.90 4.71 2.75
N PHE A 15 -22.97 3.93 2.90
CA PHE A 15 -22.89 2.56 3.37
C PHE A 15 -22.13 1.66 2.38
N ASP A 16 -22.35 1.80 1.07
CA ASP A 16 -21.61 1.07 0.04
C ASP A 16 -20.10 1.35 0.12
N VAL A 17 -19.71 2.61 0.33
CA VAL A 17 -18.31 2.99 0.57
C VAL A 17 -17.76 2.31 1.82
N PHE A 18 -18.57 2.20 2.86
CA PHE A 18 -18.18 1.57 4.11
C PHE A 18 -18.00 0.06 3.98
N VAL A 19 -18.92 -0.62 3.28
CA VAL A 19 -18.90 -2.08 3.06
C VAL A 19 -17.85 -2.50 2.02
N SER A 20 -17.43 -1.57 1.13
CA SER A 20 -16.41 -1.86 0.12
C SER A 20 -15.02 -2.17 0.70
N ASP A 21 -14.85 -2.09 2.02
CA ASP A 21 -13.58 -2.28 2.75
C ASP A 21 -12.43 -1.40 2.23
N SER A 22 -12.77 -0.34 1.51
CA SER A 22 -11.80 0.64 1.01
C SER A 22 -11.58 1.75 2.03
N SER A 23 -10.58 1.58 2.88
CA SER A 23 -10.20 2.61 3.87
C SER A 23 -9.94 3.97 3.22
N GLY A 24 -9.33 3.99 2.04
CA GLY A 24 -9.06 5.22 1.29
C GLY A 24 -10.35 5.94 0.84
N ALA A 25 -11.34 5.21 0.32
CA ALA A 25 -12.63 5.77 -0.07
C ALA A 25 -13.42 6.27 1.14
N PHE A 26 -13.36 5.54 2.25
CA PHE A 26 -14.01 5.93 3.50
C PHE A 26 -13.44 7.25 4.04
N TYR A 27 -12.11 7.36 4.21
CA TYR A 27 -11.50 8.60 4.70
C TYR A 27 -11.72 9.77 3.74
N ALA A 28 -11.64 9.55 2.43
CA ALA A 28 -11.93 10.59 1.44
C ALA A 28 -13.36 11.12 1.58
N SER A 29 -14.33 10.23 1.77
CA SER A 29 -15.73 10.61 1.97
C SER A 29 -15.92 11.40 3.26
N VAL A 30 -15.32 10.96 4.38
CA VAL A 30 -15.41 11.67 5.67
C VAL A 30 -14.78 13.05 5.59
N ILE A 31 -13.57 13.18 5.04
CA ILE A 31 -12.88 14.47 4.89
C ILE A 31 -13.68 15.41 3.99
N THR A 32 -14.21 14.90 2.87
CA THR A 32 -15.02 15.71 1.95
C THR A 32 -16.30 16.22 2.63
N LEU A 33 -17.00 15.36 3.37
CA LEU A 33 -18.18 15.76 4.12
C LEU A 33 -17.88 16.80 5.22
N LEU A 34 -16.70 16.71 5.85
CA LEU A 34 -16.26 17.73 6.81
C LEU A 34 -16.00 19.07 6.13
N VAL A 35 -15.29 19.10 4.99
CA VAL A 35 -15.04 20.32 4.21
C VAL A 35 -16.36 20.93 3.73
N GLU A 36 -17.27 20.12 3.19
CA GLU A 36 -18.60 20.55 2.78
C GLU A 36 -19.37 21.12 3.97
N GLY A 37 -19.40 20.42 5.10
CA GLY A 37 -20.06 20.86 6.33
C GLY A 37 -19.57 22.21 6.81
N ILE A 38 -18.25 22.43 6.83
CA ILE A 38 -17.64 23.73 7.21
C ILE A 38 -18.11 24.84 6.27
N LEU A 39 -18.09 24.62 4.95
CA LEU A 39 -18.54 25.60 3.96
C LEU A 39 -20.03 25.90 4.07
N LEU A 40 -20.89 24.90 4.25
CA LEU A 40 -22.34 25.07 4.43
C LEU A 40 -22.68 25.78 5.74
N PHE A 41 -21.95 25.44 6.83
CA PHE A 41 -22.15 26.08 8.13
C PHE A 41 -21.80 27.57 8.12
N SER A 42 -20.65 27.92 7.49
CA SER A 42 -20.22 29.32 7.34
C SER A 42 -21.25 30.20 6.63
N LYS A 43 -22.07 29.61 5.77
CA LYS A 43 -23.13 30.28 4.99
C LYS A 43 -24.52 30.25 5.65
N LYS A 44 -24.68 29.61 6.80
CA LYS A 44 -25.97 29.36 7.44
C LYS A 44 -26.98 28.62 6.54
N ILE A 45 -26.51 27.94 5.49
CA ILE A 45 -27.36 27.15 4.58
C ILE A 45 -27.60 25.75 5.13
N TRP A 46 -26.80 25.32 6.10
CA TRP A 46 -26.85 24.01 6.71
C TRP A 46 -28.23 23.58 7.16
N LYS A 47 -29.09 24.55 7.58
CA LYS A 47 -30.49 24.27 7.99
C LYS A 47 -31.32 23.61 6.89
N ASN A 48 -31.00 23.88 5.62
CA ASN A 48 -31.71 23.31 4.48
C ASN A 48 -31.35 21.85 4.24
N TYR A 49 -30.16 21.43 4.69
CA TYR A 49 -29.62 20.08 4.49
C TYR A 49 -29.69 19.24 5.78
N LEU A 50 -29.99 19.87 6.93
CA LEU A 50 -30.03 19.18 8.23
C LEU A 50 -30.94 17.95 8.21
N GLN A 51 -32.13 18.06 7.60
CA GLN A 51 -33.04 16.93 7.50
C GLN A 51 -32.49 15.78 6.70
N ALA A 52 -31.84 16.06 5.55
CA ALA A 52 -31.20 15.03 4.72
C ALA A 52 -30.02 14.40 5.46
N ALA A 53 -29.21 15.21 6.16
CA ALA A 53 -28.08 14.72 6.96
C ALA A 53 -28.53 13.82 8.12
N ILE A 54 -29.61 14.19 8.82
CA ILE A 54 -30.18 13.34 9.88
C ILE A 54 -30.67 12.01 9.30
N ILE A 55 -31.39 12.05 8.18
CA ILE A 55 -31.90 10.82 7.53
C ILE A 55 -30.71 9.95 7.06
N MET A 56 -29.71 10.53 6.44
CA MET A 56 -28.49 9.81 6.04
C MET A 56 -27.85 9.12 7.25
N THR A 57 -27.63 9.85 8.35
CA THR A 57 -27.03 9.29 9.57
C THR A 57 -27.89 8.15 10.14
N VAL A 58 -29.20 8.32 10.19
CA VAL A 58 -30.11 7.27 10.67
C VAL A 58 -30.09 6.05 9.76
N CYS A 59 -30.06 6.23 8.43
CA CYS A 59 -29.95 5.12 7.49
C CYS A 59 -28.63 4.36 7.68
N VAL A 60 -27.50 5.07 7.80
CA VAL A 60 -26.20 4.45 8.07
C VAL A 60 -26.20 3.68 9.39
N LEU A 61 -26.74 4.27 10.47
CA LEU A 61 -26.83 3.57 11.75
C LEU A 61 -27.71 2.32 11.68
N ILE A 62 -28.87 2.38 10.98
CA ILE A 62 -29.74 1.20 10.79
C ILE A 62 -28.99 0.10 10.04
N LEU A 63 -28.26 0.44 8.98
CA LEU A 63 -27.49 -0.52 8.17
C LEU A 63 -26.32 -1.11 8.96
N LEU A 64 -25.70 -0.34 9.85
CA LEU A 64 -24.61 -0.83 10.73
C LEU A 64 -25.13 -1.74 11.86
N ILE A 65 -26.38 -1.57 12.29
CA ILE A 65 -27.02 -2.37 13.35
C ILE A 65 -27.73 -3.60 12.75
N ALA A 66 -28.01 -3.60 11.45
CA ALA A 66 -28.66 -4.72 10.78
C ALA A 66 -27.81 -6.00 10.94
N PRO A 67 -28.43 -7.11 11.38
CA PRO A 67 -27.66 -8.30 11.78
C PRO A 67 -26.80 -8.83 10.63
N GLY A 68 -25.53 -8.93 10.92
CA GLY A 68 -24.46 -9.80 10.44
C GLY A 68 -24.40 -10.42 9.05
N SER A 69 -25.39 -10.23 8.20
CA SER A 69 -25.42 -10.86 6.88
C SER A 69 -24.46 -10.22 5.88
N PHE A 70 -23.95 -9.02 6.16
CA PHE A 70 -23.04 -8.29 5.25
C PHE A 70 -21.60 -8.21 5.73
N THR A 71 -21.29 -8.49 7.00
CA THR A 71 -19.97 -8.25 7.57
C THR A 71 -19.31 -9.50 8.16
N GLN A 72 -19.91 -10.68 8.03
CA GLN A 72 -19.41 -11.93 8.67
C GLN A 72 -19.13 -11.80 10.18
N GLY A 73 -19.78 -10.84 10.87
CA GLY A 73 -19.60 -10.63 12.29
C GLY A 73 -18.33 -9.88 12.69
N GLU A 74 -17.55 -9.39 11.73
CA GLU A 74 -16.35 -8.62 11.99
C GLU A 74 -16.69 -7.17 12.37
N ASN A 75 -15.93 -6.65 13.32
CA ASN A 75 -16.17 -5.33 13.88
C ASN A 75 -15.60 -4.26 12.92
N LEU A 76 -16.46 -3.61 12.14
CA LEU A 76 -16.09 -2.62 11.11
C LEU A 76 -15.15 -1.49 11.61
N LEU A 77 -15.30 -1.06 12.87
CA LEU A 77 -14.39 -0.10 13.49
C LEU A 77 -13.02 -0.73 13.80
N GLY A 78 -12.99 -2.03 14.08
CA GLY A 78 -11.76 -2.81 14.20
C GLY A 78 -11.00 -2.86 12.87
N ASN A 79 -11.69 -3.22 11.79
CA ASN A 79 -11.12 -3.32 10.44
C ASN A 79 -10.56 -1.98 9.93
N VAL A 80 -11.28 -0.86 10.18
CA VAL A 80 -10.77 0.48 9.85
C VAL A 80 -9.50 0.81 10.66
N LYS A 81 -9.45 0.45 11.94
CA LYS A 81 -8.26 0.66 12.76
C LYS A 81 -7.11 -0.27 12.33
N GLU A 82 -7.39 -1.52 12.04
CA GLU A 82 -6.42 -2.49 11.56
C GLU A 82 -5.87 -2.11 10.19
N SER A 83 -6.69 -1.66 9.26
CA SER A 83 -6.25 -1.23 7.93
C SER A 83 -5.33 -0.01 7.93
N VAL A 84 -5.35 0.81 8.99
CA VAL A 84 -4.49 2.01 9.11
C VAL A 84 -3.26 1.75 9.97
N VAL A 85 -3.38 0.91 11.02
CA VAL A 85 -2.34 0.77 12.05
C VAL A 85 -1.69 -0.61 12.04
N ASN A 86 -2.42 -1.67 11.71
CA ASN A 86 -1.99 -3.07 11.92
C ASN A 86 -1.74 -3.86 10.64
N SER A 87 -1.42 -3.22 9.52
CA SER A 87 -1.02 -3.93 8.31
C SER A 87 0.41 -4.51 8.36
N GLN A 88 0.99 -4.63 9.54
CA GLN A 88 2.09 -5.54 9.68
C GLN A 88 1.53 -6.95 9.55
N TYR A 89 2.14 -7.75 8.67
CA TYR A 89 2.02 -9.21 8.72
C TYR A 89 2.00 -9.59 10.20
N GLU A 90 0.91 -10.19 10.69
CA GLU A 90 0.78 -10.50 12.11
C GLU A 90 2.06 -11.20 12.51
N LYS A 91 2.88 -10.51 13.32
CA LYS A 91 4.08 -11.09 13.89
C LYS A 91 3.61 -12.13 14.88
N THR A 92 3.20 -13.28 14.36
CA THR A 92 2.98 -14.44 15.18
C THR A 92 4.29 -14.71 15.91
N SER A 93 4.20 -15.20 17.12
CA SER A 93 5.39 -15.61 17.89
C SER A 93 6.26 -16.65 17.15
N GLU A 94 5.82 -17.10 15.98
CA GLU A 94 6.38 -18.16 15.15
C GLU A 94 7.33 -17.66 14.05
N VAL A 95 7.35 -16.34 13.75
CA VAL A 95 8.21 -15.77 12.70
C VAL A 95 9.57 -15.33 13.25
N PHE A 96 10.66 -15.66 12.55
CA PHE A 96 11.96 -15.03 12.73
C PHE A 96 11.97 -13.71 11.97
N THR A 97 11.90 -12.59 12.67
CA THR A 97 11.84 -11.27 12.04
C THR A 97 13.19 -10.89 11.44
N VAL A 98 13.25 -10.77 10.12
CA VAL A 98 14.43 -10.34 9.36
C VAL A 98 14.45 -8.81 9.34
N GLU A 99 15.47 -8.19 9.95
CA GLU A 99 15.67 -6.74 9.88
C GLU A 99 16.47 -6.34 8.65
N LYS A 100 17.45 -7.17 8.28
CA LYS A 100 18.26 -6.95 7.10
C LYS A 100 18.80 -8.28 6.56
N ILE A 101 18.92 -8.38 5.25
CA ILE A 101 19.48 -9.54 4.58
C ILE A 101 20.44 -9.06 3.50
N GLN A 102 21.66 -9.58 3.49
CA GLN A 102 22.71 -9.15 2.59
C GLN A 102 23.43 -10.36 2.01
N LEU A 103 23.81 -10.24 0.76
CA LEU A 103 24.64 -11.20 0.08
C LEU A 103 25.89 -10.49 -0.42
N ASN A 104 27.05 -10.88 0.10
CA ASN A 104 28.34 -10.32 -0.23
C ASN A 104 29.35 -11.43 -0.56
N GLN A 105 29.87 -11.45 -1.77
CA GLN A 105 30.86 -12.43 -2.21
C GLN A 105 30.42 -13.89 -1.99
N GLY A 106 29.10 -14.15 -2.13
CA GLY A 106 28.53 -15.48 -1.94
C GLY A 106 28.29 -15.89 -0.49
N ILE A 107 28.58 -15.02 0.48
CA ILE A 107 28.24 -15.21 1.89
C ILE A 107 26.92 -14.47 2.17
N LEU A 108 25.94 -15.19 2.68
CA LEU A 108 24.67 -14.62 3.11
C LEU A 108 24.76 -14.21 4.58
N SER A 109 24.45 -12.96 4.88
CA SER A 109 24.31 -12.43 6.23
C SER A 109 22.88 -12.00 6.49
N VAL A 110 22.29 -12.51 7.55
CA VAL A 110 20.93 -12.19 7.99
C VAL A 110 20.97 -11.54 9.36
N GLU A 111 20.58 -10.28 9.43
CA GLU A 111 20.40 -9.54 10.68
C GLU A 111 18.93 -9.72 11.11
N GLY A 112 18.73 -10.39 12.23
CA GLY A 112 17.40 -10.63 12.78
C GLY A 112 17.15 -9.74 14.01
N LYS A 113 15.88 -9.53 14.34
CA LYS A 113 15.51 -8.76 15.53
C LYS A 113 16.09 -9.32 16.85
N GLN A 114 16.35 -10.61 16.88
CA GLN A 114 16.83 -11.32 18.08
C GLN A 114 18.31 -11.66 17.95
N ARG A 115 18.73 -12.22 16.84
CA ARG A 115 20.09 -12.70 16.58
C ARG A 115 20.40 -12.63 15.08
N ASP A 116 21.68 -12.48 14.79
CA ASP A 116 22.22 -12.50 13.43
C ASP A 116 22.86 -13.85 13.14
N PHE A 117 22.89 -14.22 11.86
CA PHE A 117 23.58 -15.42 11.42
C PHE A 117 24.10 -15.25 9.99
N GLN A 118 25.01 -16.16 9.62
CA GLN A 118 25.61 -16.21 8.30
C GLN A 118 25.49 -17.59 7.70
N VAL A 119 25.46 -17.64 6.36
CA VAL A 119 25.44 -18.89 5.60
C VAL A 119 26.53 -18.86 4.55
N GLU A 120 27.35 -19.90 4.54
CA GLU A 120 28.44 -20.11 3.58
C GLU A 120 28.28 -21.46 2.90
N VAL A 121 28.68 -21.53 1.64
CA VAL A 121 28.78 -22.80 0.89
C VAL A 121 30.13 -23.44 1.17
N LEU A 122 30.13 -24.66 1.71
CA LEU A 122 31.37 -25.42 1.99
C LEU A 122 31.85 -26.22 0.78
N LYS A 123 30.91 -26.67 -0.05
CA LYS A 123 31.20 -27.54 -1.19
C LYS A 123 30.29 -27.20 -2.36
N ASP A 124 30.82 -27.15 -3.55
CA ASP A 124 30.07 -27.03 -4.81
C ASP A 124 29.90 -28.44 -5.43
N ALA A 125 28.65 -28.89 -5.50
CA ALA A 125 28.29 -30.17 -6.08
C ALA A 125 27.06 -30.02 -7.00
N ALA A 126 26.84 -30.99 -7.86
CA ALA A 126 25.65 -30.98 -8.74
C ALA A 126 24.35 -31.15 -7.96
N ASP A 127 24.36 -32.02 -6.96
CA ASP A 127 23.28 -32.22 -5.99
C ASP A 127 23.84 -31.86 -4.61
N LEU A 128 23.33 -30.78 -4.04
CA LEU A 128 23.71 -30.30 -2.71
C LEU A 128 22.82 -30.89 -1.64
N THR A 129 23.40 -31.04 -0.46
CA THR A 129 22.70 -31.40 0.78
C THR A 129 22.87 -30.27 1.80
N ILE A 130 22.13 -30.34 2.89
CA ILE A 130 22.23 -29.31 3.95
C ILE A 130 23.61 -29.29 4.59
N GLU A 131 24.32 -30.43 4.61
CA GLU A 131 25.69 -30.58 5.13
C GLU A 131 26.74 -29.83 4.28
N ASP A 132 26.42 -29.44 3.04
CA ASP A 132 27.28 -28.66 2.17
C ASP A 132 27.25 -27.14 2.49
N PHE A 133 26.48 -26.75 3.51
CA PHE A 133 26.35 -25.37 4.00
C PHE A 133 26.81 -25.28 5.46
N ARG A 134 27.42 -24.17 5.80
CA ARG A 134 27.76 -23.78 7.16
C ARG A 134 26.88 -22.64 7.61
N PHE A 135 26.24 -22.83 8.76
CA PHE A 135 25.46 -21.79 9.44
C PHE A 135 26.23 -21.38 10.70
N SER A 136 26.53 -20.09 10.84
CA SER A 136 27.29 -19.58 11.99
C SER A 136 26.63 -18.32 12.57
N ASP A 137 26.75 -18.14 13.87
CA ASP A 137 26.33 -16.94 14.58
C ASP A 137 27.33 -15.77 14.42
N GLU A 138 27.06 -14.65 15.11
CA GLU A 138 27.91 -13.45 15.12
C GLU A 138 29.34 -13.70 15.61
N GLU A 139 29.53 -14.70 16.48
CA GLU A 139 30.83 -15.11 17.03
C GLU A 139 31.54 -16.14 16.13
N ASN A 140 30.98 -16.41 14.94
CA ASN A 140 31.45 -17.43 14.00
C ASN A 140 31.40 -18.84 14.59
N THR A 141 30.51 -19.07 15.59
CA THR A 141 30.23 -20.39 16.16
C THR A 141 29.21 -21.08 15.25
N GLU A 142 29.45 -22.35 14.95
CA GLU A 142 28.54 -23.12 14.13
C GLU A 142 27.22 -23.38 14.84
N ILE A 143 26.10 -23.08 14.17
CA ILE A 143 24.74 -23.32 14.67
C ILE A 143 24.37 -24.75 14.36
N PRO A 144 24.02 -25.56 15.38
CA PRO A 144 23.64 -26.95 15.18
C PRO A 144 22.33 -27.05 14.35
N LEU A 145 22.25 -28.13 13.57
CA LEU A 145 21.08 -28.45 12.74
C LEU A 145 20.30 -29.62 13.34
N GLU A 146 18.99 -29.52 13.35
CA GLU A 146 18.05 -30.60 13.71
C GLU A 146 17.35 -31.09 12.44
N ALA A 147 17.46 -32.39 12.16
CA ALA A 147 16.79 -33.01 11.02
C ALA A 147 15.27 -32.97 11.18
N THR A 148 14.55 -32.60 10.12
CA THR A 148 13.10 -32.60 10.03
C THR A 148 12.63 -33.50 8.88
N LEU A 149 11.31 -33.71 8.74
CA LEU A 149 10.76 -34.52 7.64
C LEU A 149 10.99 -33.91 6.25
N GLU A 150 11.10 -32.57 6.17
CA GLU A 150 11.19 -31.82 4.91
C GLU A 150 12.55 -31.16 4.70
N GLY A 151 13.53 -31.39 5.60
CA GLY A 151 14.85 -30.79 5.53
C GLY A 151 15.55 -30.72 6.87
N ALA A 152 15.91 -29.53 7.34
CA ALA A 152 16.45 -29.28 8.66
C ALA A 152 15.90 -28.00 9.27
N ARG A 153 16.19 -27.80 10.54
CA ARG A 153 15.89 -26.60 11.30
C ARG A 153 17.15 -26.16 12.05
N LEU A 154 17.36 -24.87 12.17
CA LEU A 154 18.39 -24.34 13.03
C LEU A 154 18.02 -24.52 14.50
N SER A 155 18.99 -24.80 15.37
CA SER A 155 18.75 -25.04 16.80
C SER A 155 18.81 -23.75 17.63
N GLY A 156 18.28 -23.80 18.85
CA GLY A 156 18.37 -22.73 19.84
C GLY A 156 17.53 -21.52 19.49
N GLU A 157 18.13 -20.33 19.55
CA GLU A 157 17.42 -19.06 19.27
C GLU A 157 16.97 -18.92 17.80
N TYR A 158 17.43 -19.82 16.92
CA TYR A 158 17.11 -19.87 15.49
C TYR A 158 16.08 -20.94 15.13
N GLU A 159 15.45 -21.59 16.11
CA GLU A 159 14.51 -22.71 15.90
C GLU A 159 13.32 -22.41 14.98
N LYS A 160 13.05 -21.13 14.72
CA LYS A 160 12.01 -20.67 13.81
C LYS A 160 12.41 -20.72 12.33
N ILE A 161 13.68 -20.98 12.06
CA ILE A 161 14.22 -21.01 10.71
C ILE A 161 14.31 -22.46 10.25
N SER A 162 13.52 -22.78 9.25
CA SER A 162 13.57 -24.08 8.58
C SER A 162 14.34 -23.98 7.27
N LEU A 163 14.99 -25.07 6.88
CA LEU A 163 15.89 -25.15 5.74
C LEU A 163 15.51 -26.35 4.88
N SER A 164 15.53 -26.15 3.57
CA SER A 164 15.48 -27.26 2.61
C SER A 164 16.46 -27.03 1.47
N VAL A 165 16.95 -28.11 0.89
CA VAL A 165 17.86 -28.05 -0.27
C VAL A 165 17.31 -28.98 -1.34
N VAL A 166 17.12 -28.44 -2.53
CA VAL A 166 16.66 -29.19 -3.71
C VAL A 166 17.59 -28.88 -4.89
N GLY A 167 18.36 -29.87 -5.32
CA GLY A 167 19.37 -29.70 -6.35
C GLY A 167 20.44 -28.70 -5.93
N ARG A 168 20.42 -27.51 -6.50
CA ARG A 168 21.34 -26.40 -6.20
C ARG A 168 20.67 -25.22 -5.50
N VAL A 169 19.43 -25.36 -5.05
CA VAL A 169 18.67 -24.30 -4.39
C VAL A 169 18.59 -24.57 -2.90
N LEU A 170 19.07 -23.64 -2.10
CA LEU A 170 18.85 -23.54 -0.66
C LEU A 170 17.63 -22.63 -0.41
N SER A 171 16.61 -23.15 0.26
CA SER A 171 15.43 -22.40 0.68
C SER A 171 15.49 -22.16 2.18
N LEU A 172 15.38 -20.89 2.58
CA LEU A 172 15.32 -20.44 3.97
C LEU A 172 13.90 -19.99 4.30
N ASP A 173 13.22 -20.74 5.17
CA ASP A 173 11.90 -20.37 5.66
C ASP A 173 12.04 -19.73 7.04
N PHE A 174 11.70 -18.46 7.12
CA PHE A 174 11.70 -17.64 8.35
C PHE A 174 10.34 -17.65 9.08
N GLY A 175 9.38 -18.49 8.63
CA GLY A 175 8.01 -18.52 9.13
C GLY A 175 7.09 -17.50 8.50
N TYR A 176 7.50 -16.84 7.42
CA TYR A 176 6.63 -16.01 6.57
C TYR A 176 5.79 -16.91 5.63
N GLN A 177 5.11 -16.29 4.66
CA GLN A 177 4.28 -17.01 3.69
C GLN A 177 5.10 -17.93 2.78
N ASP A 178 6.23 -17.39 2.29
CA ASP A 178 7.09 -18.07 1.33
C ASP A 178 8.54 -18.07 1.82
N PRO A 179 9.31 -19.14 1.56
CA PRO A 179 10.74 -19.17 1.84
C PRO A 179 11.50 -18.23 0.91
N VAL A 180 12.71 -17.84 1.32
CA VAL A 180 13.65 -17.10 0.49
C VAL A 180 14.62 -18.08 -0.15
N GLU A 181 14.76 -18.01 -1.46
CA GLU A 181 15.56 -18.98 -2.23
C GLU A 181 16.92 -18.43 -2.64
N PHE A 182 17.93 -19.30 -2.54
CA PHE A 182 19.30 -19.02 -2.93
C PHE A 182 19.82 -20.14 -3.83
N TYR A 183 20.33 -19.77 -5.00
CA TYR A 183 20.95 -20.71 -5.92
C TYR A 183 22.47 -20.74 -5.70
N VAL A 184 23.06 -21.94 -5.70
CA VAL A 184 24.51 -22.11 -5.60
C VAL A 184 25.12 -22.28 -6.99
N GLN A 185 26.06 -21.40 -7.32
CA GLN A 185 26.85 -21.50 -8.56
C GLN A 185 28.29 -21.15 -8.26
N ASP A 186 29.23 -21.98 -8.75
CA ASP A 186 30.66 -21.82 -8.56
C ASP A 186 31.10 -21.64 -7.10
N GLY A 187 30.39 -22.35 -6.17
CA GLY A 187 30.64 -22.29 -4.73
C GLY A 187 30.14 -21.01 -4.05
N LEU A 188 29.35 -20.20 -4.73
CA LEU A 188 28.80 -18.94 -4.23
C LEU A 188 27.26 -18.99 -4.21
N LEU A 189 26.66 -18.33 -3.20
CA LEU A 189 25.24 -18.10 -3.15
C LEU A 189 24.84 -16.94 -4.05
N TYR A 190 23.70 -17.09 -4.70
CA TYR A 190 22.98 -16.05 -5.46
C TYR A 190 21.54 -16.01 -4.98
N TYR A 191 21.03 -14.83 -4.72
CA TYR A 191 19.62 -14.68 -4.41
C TYR A 191 18.77 -14.88 -5.68
N VAL A 192 17.74 -15.70 -5.57
CA VAL A 192 16.74 -15.87 -6.64
C VAL A 192 15.64 -14.85 -6.43
N ASP A 193 15.52 -13.88 -7.32
CA ASP A 193 14.49 -12.87 -7.20
C ASP A 193 13.12 -13.35 -7.74
N PHE A 194 12.08 -12.54 -7.55
CA PHE A 194 10.68 -12.85 -7.92
C PHE A 194 10.49 -13.25 -9.39
N ASN A 195 11.42 -12.92 -10.29
CA ASN A 195 11.36 -13.28 -11.71
C ASN A 195 12.34 -14.40 -12.09
N GLY A 196 12.98 -15.02 -11.10
CA GLY A 196 13.95 -16.10 -11.28
C GLY A 196 15.36 -15.63 -11.69
N SER A 197 15.66 -14.34 -11.58
CA SER A 197 17.02 -13.85 -11.87
C SER A 197 17.96 -14.10 -10.69
N LEU A 198 19.20 -14.44 -11.00
CA LEU A 198 20.24 -14.67 -10.00
C LEU A 198 20.98 -13.36 -9.70
N LEU A 199 20.86 -12.90 -8.46
CA LEU A 199 21.49 -11.69 -7.98
C LEU A 199 22.66 -12.02 -7.04
N SER A 200 23.86 -11.50 -7.35
CA SER A 200 25.04 -11.64 -6.48
C SER A 200 25.03 -10.69 -5.27
N ARG A 201 24.06 -9.79 -5.22
CA ARG A 201 23.80 -8.87 -4.10
C ARG A 201 22.32 -8.65 -3.96
N ILE A 202 21.83 -8.62 -2.73
CA ILE A 202 20.44 -8.26 -2.41
C ILE A 202 20.36 -6.73 -2.30
N PRO A 203 19.47 -6.06 -3.06
CA PRO A 203 19.25 -4.63 -2.94
C PRO A 203 18.84 -4.26 -1.53
N GLN A 204 19.37 -3.13 -1.05
CA GLN A 204 19.03 -2.59 0.26
C GLN A 204 18.14 -1.36 0.11
N PRO A 205 17.27 -1.03 1.10
CA PRO A 205 16.44 0.15 1.04
C PRO A 205 17.30 1.41 0.94
N VAL A 206 16.94 2.30 0.00
CA VAL A 206 17.66 3.58 -0.20
C VAL A 206 17.31 4.57 0.91
N ILE A 207 16.07 4.51 1.43
CA ILE A 207 15.58 5.36 2.52
C ILE A 207 15.39 4.50 3.76
N THR A 208 16.10 4.85 4.83
CA THR A 208 16.06 4.18 6.13
C THR A 208 15.53 5.14 7.22
N GLY A 209 15.09 4.58 8.36
CA GLY A 209 14.58 5.35 9.49
C GLY A 209 13.09 5.69 9.39
N PHE A 210 12.40 5.15 8.40
CA PHE A 210 10.96 5.32 8.20
C PHE A 210 10.19 4.00 8.27
N GLU A 211 10.82 2.93 8.76
CA GLU A 211 10.28 1.57 8.82
C GLU A 211 8.97 1.49 9.61
N GLN A 212 8.80 2.36 10.62
CA GLN A 212 7.56 2.47 11.40
C GLN A 212 6.33 2.88 10.55
N PHE A 213 6.54 3.44 9.36
CA PHE A 213 5.47 3.84 8.44
C PHE A 213 5.20 2.83 7.34
N TYR A 214 5.98 1.76 7.25
CA TYR A 214 5.82 0.73 6.22
C TYR A 214 4.44 0.08 6.24
N SER A 215 3.90 -0.15 7.44
CA SER A 215 2.58 -0.75 7.63
C SER A 215 1.40 0.14 7.29
N LEU A 216 1.58 1.45 7.08
CA LEU A 216 0.47 2.36 6.82
C LEU A 216 -0.34 1.93 5.59
N PHE A 217 -1.67 2.03 5.70
CA PHE A 217 -2.62 1.72 4.64
C PHE A 217 -2.39 0.32 4.03
N THR A 218 -2.28 -0.70 4.87
CA THR A 218 -2.08 -2.09 4.43
C THR A 218 -0.79 -2.30 3.61
N GLY A 219 0.35 -1.76 4.10
CA GLY A 219 1.67 -1.88 3.47
C GLY A 219 1.98 -0.85 2.39
N ARG A 220 1.04 0.05 2.05
CA ARG A 220 1.29 1.10 1.05
C ARG A 220 2.38 2.08 1.46
N GLY A 221 2.55 2.29 2.79
CA GLY A 221 3.64 3.11 3.31
C GLY A 221 5.01 2.64 2.82
N TYR A 222 5.25 1.33 2.82
CA TYR A 222 6.46 0.73 2.27
C TYR A 222 6.62 1.06 0.77
N ILE A 223 5.55 0.86 -0.02
CA ILE A 223 5.57 1.13 -1.46
C ILE A 223 5.89 2.61 -1.74
N TRP A 224 5.29 3.52 -0.97
CA TRP A 224 5.53 4.97 -1.16
C TRP A 224 6.95 5.37 -0.82
N ILE A 225 7.47 4.92 0.34
CA ILE A 225 8.82 5.26 0.78
C ILE A 225 9.86 4.70 -0.19
N SER A 226 9.72 3.43 -0.60
CA SER A 226 10.62 2.80 -1.57
C SER A 226 10.53 3.39 -2.98
N SER A 227 9.42 4.10 -3.29
CA SER A 227 9.25 4.80 -4.59
C SER A 227 9.82 6.22 -4.62
N ILE A 228 10.09 6.85 -3.46
CA ILE A 228 10.60 8.24 -3.42
C ILE A 228 11.90 8.40 -4.23
N PRO A 229 12.89 7.49 -4.16
CA PRO A 229 14.11 7.61 -4.95
C PRO A 229 13.87 7.69 -6.45
N LEU A 230 12.81 7.02 -6.96
CA LEU A 230 12.47 7.03 -8.39
C LEU A 230 12.08 8.43 -8.88
N LEU A 231 11.63 9.32 -7.99
CA LEU A 231 11.18 10.67 -8.37
C LEU A 231 12.32 11.54 -8.88
N TRP A 232 13.56 11.28 -8.48
CA TRP A 232 14.74 12.01 -8.96
C TRP A 232 15.03 11.74 -10.44
N ASP A 233 14.68 10.56 -10.92
CA ASP A 233 14.89 10.14 -12.31
C ASP A 233 13.79 10.64 -13.27
N VAL A 234 12.66 11.10 -12.71
CA VAL A 234 11.45 11.46 -13.48
C VAL A 234 11.03 12.94 -13.31
N VAL A 235 12.00 13.83 -13.06
CA VAL A 235 11.70 15.27 -12.84
C VAL A 235 10.96 15.89 -14.03
N VAL A 236 11.38 15.60 -15.24
CA VAL A 236 10.81 16.16 -16.47
C VAL A 236 9.89 15.17 -17.17
N LEU A 237 10.42 14.02 -17.51
CA LEU A 237 9.71 12.95 -18.20
C LEU A 237 9.58 11.73 -17.31
N GLY A 238 8.40 11.11 -17.33
CA GLY A 238 8.19 9.85 -16.63
C GLY A 238 8.76 8.65 -17.39
N ARG A 239 8.64 7.49 -16.76
CA ARG A 239 9.09 6.20 -17.29
C ARG A 239 8.10 5.56 -18.27
N GLY A 240 6.88 6.09 -18.35
CA GLY A 240 5.80 5.56 -19.17
C GLY A 240 4.68 4.91 -18.36
N ILE A 241 3.50 4.81 -18.97
CA ILE A 241 2.34 4.19 -18.34
C ILE A 241 2.55 2.67 -18.28
N GLY A 242 2.23 2.06 -17.13
CA GLY A 242 2.36 0.61 -16.92
C GLY A 242 3.78 0.10 -16.70
N THR A 243 4.77 0.99 -16.58
CA THR A 243 6.18 0.58 -16.42
C THR A 243 6.64 0.55 -14.95
N PHE A 244 5.78 0.90 -14.01
CA PHE A 244 6.11 0.97 -12.58
C PHE A 244 6.78 -0.32 -12.05
N PRO A 245 6.30 -1.54 -12.35
CA PRO A 245 6.91 -2.77 -11.85
C PRO A 245 8.38 -2.96 -12.24
N PHE A 246 8.79 -2.40 -13.39
CA PHE A 246 10.16 -2.55 -13.91
C PHE A 246 11.16 -1.59 -13.27
N TYR A 247 10.70 -0.56 -12.59
CA TYR A 247 11.54 0.45 -11.94
C TYR A 247 11.46 0.43 -10.42
N TYR A 248 10.39 -0.15 -9.88
CA TYR A 248 10.25 -0.34 -8.45
C TYR A 248 11.30 -1.33 -7.94
N PRO A 249 11.91 -1.13 -6.74
CA PRO A 249 12.92 -2.03 -6.19
C PRO A 249 12.28 -3.33 -5.66
N GLN A 250 11.87 -4.23 -6.56
CA GLN A 250 11.17 -5.47 -6.26
C GLN A 250 11.96 -6.46 -5.41
N SER A 251 13.30 -6.38 -5.44
CA SER A 251 14.17 -7.39 -4.82
C SER A 251 14.73 -6.94 -3.46
N GLU A 252 14.08 -5.98 -2.78
CA GLU A 252 14.39 -5.63 -1.39
C GLU A 252 13.68 -6.61 -0.47
N VAL A 253 14.41 -7.61 0.03
CA VAL A 253 13.85 -8.80 0.67
C VAL A 253 13.26 -8.52 2.05
N ALA A 254 13.98 -7.81 2.93
CA ALA A 254 13.57 -7.64 4.32
C ALA A 254 12.27 -6.85 4.46
N GLY A 255 12.11 -5.75 3.71
CA GLY A 255 10.89 -4.97 3.70
C GLY A 255 9.72 -5.74 3.10
N MET A 256 9.95 -6.48 2.01
CA MET A 256 8.93 -7.31 1.36
C MET A 256 8.41 -8.40 2.32
N LEU A 257 9.30 -9.13 2.98
CA LEU A 257 8.93 -10.13 3.99
C LEU A 257 8.12 -9.51 5.13
N ASN A 258 8.59 -8.41 5.70
CA ASN A 258 7.97 -7.78 6.87
C ASN A 258 6.63 -7.12 6.58
N VAL A 259 6.36 -6.72 5.34
CA VAL A 259 5.14 -6.00 4.95
C VAL A 259 4.15 -6.90 4.23
N HIS A 260 4.64 -7.73 3.30
CA HIS A 260 3.79 -8.56 2.46
C HIS A 260 3.86 -10.06 2.79
N GLY A 261 4.79 -10.45 3.67
CA GLY A 261 4.98 -11.86 4.06
C GLY A 261 5.67 -12.72 3.01
N SER A 262 6.10 -12.15 1.89
CA SER A 262 6.76 -12.87 0.80
C SER A 262 7.77 -11.97 0.10
N ALA A 263 8.94 -12.51 -0.23
CA ALA A 263 9.92 -11.84 -1.07
C ALA A 263 9.56 -11.90 -2.57
N ASP A 264 8.69 -12.81 -2.95
CA ASP A 264 8.24 -13.03 -4.34
C ASP A 264 7.02 -12.19 -4.72
N TYR A 265 6.55 -11.31 -3.81
CA TYR A 265 5.43 -10.44 -4.08
C TYR A 265 5.82 -9.35 -5.08
N CYS A 266 5.16 -9.32 -6.25
CA CYS A 266 5.40 -8.29 -7.27
C CYS A 266 4.52 -7.06 -7.02
N ILE A 267 5.14 -5.91 -6.79
CA ILE A 267 4.45 -4.63 -6.64
C ILE A 267 4.25 -4.00 -8.02
N GLU A 268 3.02 -4.05 -8.51
CA GLU A 268 2.66 -3.60 -9.87
C GLU A 268 2.37 -2.11 -9.96
N GLN A 269 1.97 -1.48 -8.85
CA GLN A 269 1.46 -0.11 -8.85
C GLN A 269 1.83 0.63 -7.56
N ALA A 270 1.89 1.96 -7.64
CA ALA A 270 2.24 2.81 -6.50
C ALA A 270 1.15 2.91 -5.42
N HIS A 271 -0.07 2.44 -5.68
CA HIS A 271 -1.23 2.62 -4.80
C HIS A 271 -1.46 4.06 -4.32
N SER A 272 -1.06 5.03 -5.15
CA SER A 272 -1.34 6.45 -5.05
C SER A 272 -1.40 7.02 -6.46
N TRP A 273 -2.53 7.61 -6.84
CA TRP A 273 -2.69 8.20 -8.18
C TRP A 273 -1.63 9.25 -8.47
N TYR A 274 -1.29 10.05 -7.47
CA TYR A 274 -0.28 11.12 -7.60
C TYR A 274 1.12 10.56 -7.81
N LEU A 275 1.52 9.59 -7.00
CA LEU A 275 2.83 8.95 -7.13
C LEU A 275 2.93 8.17 -8.44
N GLN A 276 1.87 7.44 -8.81
CA GLN A 276 1.79 6.75 -10.09
C GLN A 276 1.91 7.73 -11.27
N THR A 277 1.25 8.90 -11.21
CA THR A 277 1.35 9.94 -12.23
C THR A 277 2.77 10.51 -12.29
N ALA A 278 3.39 10.77 -11.15
CA ALA A 278 4.77 11.28 -11.08
C ALA A 278 5.75 10.32 -11.75
N VAL A 279 5.72 9.02 -11.39
CA VAL A 279 6.63 8.02 -11.97
C VAL A 279 6.33 7.78 -13.45
N SER A 280 5.06 7.70 -13.83
CA SER A 280 4.67 7.39 -15.21
C SER A 280 4.84 8.54 -16.18
N SER A 281 4.53 9.77 -15.77
CA SER A 281 4.43 10.95 -16.66
C SER A 281 5.39 12.10 -16.30
N GLY A 282 6.05 12.02 -15.15
CA GLY A 282 6.99 13.02 -14.65
C GLY A 282 6.40 14.00 -13.64
N LEU A 283 7.27 14.61 -12.84
CA LEU A 283 6.87 15.58 -11.81
C LEU A 283 6.20 16.83 -12.38
N ILE A 284 6.64 17.31 -13.56
CA ILE A 284 5.99 18.43 -14.23
C ILE A 284 4.52 18.12 -14.52
N SER A 285 4.24 16.91 -15.01
CA SER A 285 2.87 16.44 -15.28
C SER A 285 2.03 16.38 -14.01
N LEU A 286 2.61 15.85 -12.92
CA LEU A 286 1.96 15.86 -11.61
C LEU A 286 1.62 17.29 -11.15
N PHE A 287 2.56 18.22 -11.23
CA PHE A 287 2.30 19.61 -10.81
C PHE A 287 1.22 20.30 -11.67
N CYS A 288 1.20 20.04 -12.98
CA CYS A 288 0.13 20.54 -13.86
C CYS A 288 -1.24 19.97 -13.45
N MET A 289 -1.30 18.67 -13.16
CA MET A 289 -2.52 18.01 -12.68
C MET A 289 -3.01 18.62 -11.36
N LEU A 290 -2.13 18.74 -10.37
CA LEU A 290 -2.44 19.35 -9.07
C LEU A 290 -2.88 20.82 -9.21
N TYR A 291 -2.26 21.58 -10.10
CA TYR A 291 -2.66 22.95 -10.37
C TYR A 291 -4.10 23.04 -10.90
N ILE A 292 -4.47 22.19 -11.85
CA ILE A 292 -5.82 22.14 -12.40
C ILE A 292 -6.85 21.78 -11.31
N PHE A 293 -6.55 20.80 -10.48
CA PHE A 293 -7.41 20.37 -9.37
C PHE A 293 -7.60 21.51 -8.35
N ALA A 294 -6.49 22.08 -7.87
CA ALA A 294 -6.52 23.18 -6.93
C ALA A 294 -7.25 24.41 -7.49
N TRP A 295 -6.99 24.76 -8.75
CA TRP A 295 -7.65 25.88 -9.41
C TRP A 295 -9.17 25.67 -9.48
N CYS A 296 -9.61 24.50 -9.91
CA CYS A 296 -11.03 24.15 -10.02
C CYS A 296 -11.71 24.21 -8.65
N PHE A 297 -11.11 23.59 -7.64
CA PHE A 297 -11.65 23.57 -6.29
C PHE A 297 -11.70 24.96 -5.66
N PHE A 298 -10.60 25.71 -5.62
CA PHE A 298 -10.57 27.03 -4.96
C PHE A 298 -11.44 28.07 -5.67
N LYS A 299 -11.50 28.03 -7.01
CA LYS A 299 -12.37 28.94 -7.76
C LYS A 299 -13.84 28.56 -7.54
N GLY A 300 -14.19 27.28 -7.52
CA GLY A 300 -15.54 26.79 -7.22
C GLY A 300 -15.97 27.11 -5.79
N ALA A 301 -15.14 26.81 -4.80
CA ALA A 301 -15.37 27.16 -3.40
C ALA A 301 -15.48 28.68 -3.20
N GLY A 302 -14.66 29.48 -3.88
CA GLY A 302 -14.71 30.95 -3.84
C GLY A 302 -16.06 31.50 -4.32
N ARG A 303 -16.64 30.93 -5.39
CA ARG A 303 -18.00 31.29 -5.86
C ARG A 303 -19.07 30.90 -4.84
N LEU A 304 -18.98 29.70 -4.29
CA LEU A 304 -19.87 29.27 -3.21
C LEU A 304 -19.83 30.27 -2.06
N ILE A 305 -18.63 30.71 -1.67
CA ILE A 305 -18.45 31.67 -0.60
C ILE A 305 -19.05 33.04 -0.95
N LYS A 306 -18.96 33.54 -2.13
CA LYS A 306 -19.48 34.86 -2.55
C LYS A 306 -20.97 34.89 -2.82
N LYS A 307 -21.68 33.77 -2.71
CA LYS A 307 -23.11 33.63 -3.07
C LYS A 307 -23.43 33.88 -4.55
N GLU A 308 -22.44 33.82 -5.41
CA GLU A 308 -22.61 33.89 -6.86
C GLU A 308 -23.17 32.57 -7.40
N THR A 309 -24.10 31.96 -6.64
CA THR A 309 -24.64 30.64 -6.95
C THR A 309 -25.61 30.75 -8.12
N PRO A 310 -25.34 30.11 -9.23
CA PRO A 310 -26.38 29.76 -10.19
C PRO A 310 -27.42 28.89 -9.50
N SER A 311 -28.62 28.91 -9.99
CA SER A 311 -29.82 28.30 -9.46
C SER A 311 -29.85 26.75 -9.39
N GLY A 312 -28.70 26.07 -9.28
CA GLY A 312 -28.62 24.62 -9.22
C GLY A 312 -27.54 24.11 -8.28
N ASN A 313 -27.93 23.23 -7.35
CA ASN A 313 -27.02 22.54 -6.42
C ASN A 313 -26.04 21.58 -7.12
N LEU A 314 -26.24 21.27 -8.41
CA LEU A 314 -25.46 20.27 -9.15
C LEU A 314 -23.97 20.63 -9.24
N GLU A 315 -23.63 21.89 -9.50
CA GLU A 315 -22.22 22.29 -9.65
C GLU A 315 -21.42 22.09 -8.35
N TYR A 316 -22.08 22.27 -7.20
CA TYR A 316 -21.44 22.00 -5.90
C TYR A 316 -21.30 20.52 -5.61
N LEU A 317 -22.35 19.74 -5.88
CA LEU A 317 -22.28 18.29 -5.74
C LEU A 317 -21.14 17.72 -6.59
N LEU A 318 -21.00 18.21 -7.83
CA LEU A 318 -19.90 17.81 -8.72
C LEU A 318 -18.53 18.23 -8.17
N LEU A 319 -18.41 19.45 -7.62
CA LEU A 319 -17.17 19.94 -7.05
C LEU A 319 -16.73 19.10 -5.84
N PHE A 320 -17.64 18.74 -4.95
CA PHE A 320 -17.32 17.88 -3.80
C PHE A 320 -17.09 16.43 -4.22
N GLY A 321 -17.77 15.94 -5.25
CA GLY A 321 -17.48 14.64 -5.85
C GLY A 321 -16.06 14.57 -6.44
N LEU A 322 -15.60 15.63 -7.11
CA LEU A 322 -14.22 15.74 -7.58
C LEU A 322 -13.24 15.73 -6.40
N LEU A 323 -13.50 16.52 -5.35
CA LEU A 323 -12.66 16.57 -4.16
C LEU A 323 -12.55 15.20 -3.48
N ALA A 324 -13.66 14.47 -3.36
CA ALA A 324 -13.66 13.12 -2.78
C ALA A 324 -12.76 12.17 -3.57
N TYR A 325 -12.84 12.21 -4.89
CA TYR A 325 -12.01 11.38 -5.77
C TYR A 325 -10.53 11.78 -5.69
N GLU A 326 -10.23 13.08 -5.63
CA GLU A 326 -8.87 13.60 -5.46
C GLU A 326 -8.26 13.13 -4.13
N ILE A 327 -9.01 13.19 -3.03
CA ILE A 327 -8.56 12.72 -1.72
C ILE A 327 -8.37 11.19 -1.73
N ALA A 328 -9.30 10.43 -2.32
CA ALA A 328 -9.17 8.99 -2.46
C ALA A 328 -7.92 8.60 -3.26
N GLY A 329 -7.55 9.39 -4.25
CA GLY A 329 -6.36 9.22 -5.08
C GLY A 329 -5.03 9.34 -4.32
N LEU A 330 -5.00 9.90 -3.10
CA LEU A 330 -3.81 9.90 -2.26
C LEU A 330 -3.35 8.48 -1.89
N VAL A 331 -4.30 7.60 -1.62
CA VAL A 331 -4.05 6.26 -1.12
C VAL A 331 -4.56 5.14 -2.05
N ASN A 332 -5.05 5.50 -3.24
CA ASN A 332 -5.53 4.55 -4.24
C ASN A 332 -5.03 4.95 -5.64
N ASN A 333 -4.90 3.96 -6.51
CA ASN A 333 -4.69 4.23 -7.94
C ASN A 333 -6.00 4.70 -8.59
N SER A 334 -5.88 5.43 -9.69
CA SER A 334 -7.02 5.70 -10.55
C SER A 334 -7.46 4.42 -11.27
N CYS A 335 -8.76 4.24 -11.45
CA CYS A 335 -9.28 3.15 -12.28
C CYS A 335 -10.01 3.71 -13.51
N VAL A 336 -9.91 3.01 -14.63
CA VAL A 336 -10.45 3.46 -15.92
C VAL A 336 -11.95 3.77 -15.83
N ALA A 337 -12.71 2.95 -15.10
CA ALA A 337 -14.15 3.10 -14.95
C ALA A 337 -14.56 4.42 -14.29
N ALA A 338 -13.81 4.87 -13.28
CA ALA A 338 -14.12 6.10 -12.53
C ALA A 338 -13.40 7.33 -13.12
N THR A 339 -12.17 7.16 -13.59
CA THR A 339 -11.33 8.26 -14.08
C THR A 339 -11.92 8.96 -15.31
N ALA A 340 -12.58 8.22 -16.20
CA ALA A 340 -13.25 8.82 -17.36
C ALA A 340 -14.34 9.81 -16.93
N PHE A 341 -15.17 9.43 -15.97
CA PHE A 341 -16.21 10.31 -15.41
C PHE A 341 -15.59 11.49 -14.63
N PHE A 342 -14.51 11.26 -13.89
CA PHE A 342 -13.79 12.32 -13.19
C PHE A 342 -13.35 13.43 -14.17
N TRP A 343 -12.70 13.08 -15.28
CA TRP A 343 -12.24 14.07 -16.25
C TRP A 343 -13.39 14.77 -16.97
N LEU A 344 -14.50 14.09 -17.27
CA LEU A 344 -15.71 14.72 -17.82
C LEU A 344 -16.30 15.74 -16.86
N ILE A 345 -16.44 15.37 -15.58
CA ILE A 345 -16.97 16.27 -14.55
C ILE A 345 -16.04 17.44 -14.32
N LEU A 346 -14.72 17.22 -14.25
CA LEU A 346 -13.72 18.27 -14.11
C LEU A 346 -13.78 19.25 -15.27
N GLY A 347 -13.86 18.76 -16.50
CA GLY A 347 -13.99 19.57 -17.71
C GLY A 347 -15.28 20.39 -17.73
N TYR A 348 -16.42 19.79 -17.35
CA TYR A 348 -17.70 20.49 -17.25
C TYR A 348 -17.65 21.59 -16.18
N THR A 349 -17.21 21.23 -14.97
CA THR A 349 -17.12 22.19 -13.84
C THR A 349 -16.15 23.32 -14.15
N GLY A 350 -14.95 23.01 -14.65
CA GLY A 350 -13.95 24.00 -15.07
C GLY A 350 -14.46 24.92 -16.17
N GLY A 351 -15.14 24.37 -17.18
CA GLY A 351 -15.75 25.15 -18.27
C GLY A 351 -16.81 26.14 -17.77
N LYS A 352 -17.61 25.73 -16.78
CA LYS A 352 -18.58 26.65 -16.11
C LYS A 352 -17.87 27.74 -15.30
N LEU A 353 -16.77 27.37 -14.62
CA LEU A 353 -15.97 28.31 -13.84
C LEU A 353 -15.20 29.34 -14.71
N LEU A 354 -14.93 29.05 -15.97
CA LEU A 354 -14.31 29.97 -16.90
C LEU A 354 -15.29 30.99 -17.47
N LYS A 355 -16.57 30.61 -17.68
CA LYS A 355 -17.58 31.44 -18.33
C LYS A 355 -18.23 32.51 -17.41
N GLY A 356 -18.06 32.41 -16.13
CA GLY A 356 -18.55 33.36 -15.13
C GLY A 356 -17.41 33.88 -14.28
#